data_d1a9ac390a0bde203f29bbba7e4588df
#
_entry.id   d1a9ac390a0bde203f29bbba7e4588df
#
_cell.length_a   1.000
_cell.length_b   1.000
_cell.length_c   1.000
_cell.angle_alpha   90.00
_cell.angle_beta   90.00
_cell.angle_gamma   90.00
#
_symmetry.space_group_name_H-M   'P 1'
#
loop_
_entity.id
_entity.type
_entity.pdbx_description
1 polymer ?
#
loop_
_entity_poly.entity_id
_entity_poly.type
_entity_poly.pdbx_seq_one_letter_code
_entity_poly.pdbx_strand_id
1 'polypeptide(L)'
;DSFLNPYFYLHKIFYSAQEIGISRSQLQRKLKQLTNQNPSDYIKTTRLRHAAWLLSCKNLSVSEVSYATGFSSLSHFSNSFKEFYGMSPSHYMEIHRSNRDSEKPKTEK
;
A
#
# COMPACT_ATOMS: atom_id res chain seq x y z
N ASP A 1 6.07 -7.77 -7.23
CA ASP A 1 5.57 -9.05 -7.15
C ASP A 1 4.11 -9.06 -6.77
N SER A 2 3.26 -9.34 -7.75
CA SER A 2 1.83 -9.28 -7.54
C SER A 2 1.36 -10.26 -6.49
N PHE A 3 2.09 -11.30 -6.31
CA PHE A 3 1.78 -12.33 -5.35
C PHE A 3 1.74 -11.79 -3.92
N LEU A 4 2.60 -10.83 -3.63
CA LEU A 4 2.70 -10.24 -2.29
C LEU A 4 1.99 -8.89 -2.19
N ASN A 5 1.29 -8.49 -3.23
CA ASN A 5 0.63 -7.20 -3.27
C ASN A 5 -0.85 -7.34 -2.86
N PRO A 6 -1.24 -6.88 -1.67
CA PRO A 6 -2.64 -7.01 -1.25
C PRO A 6 -3.60 -6.23 -2.13
N TYR A 7 -3.12 -5.17 -2.76
CA TYR A 7 -3.94 -4.40 -3.69
C TYR A 7 -4.38 -5.25 -4.87
N PHE A 8 -3.48 -6.08 -5.37
CA PHE A 8 -3.77 -6.98 -6.47
C PHE A 8 -4.88 -7.97 -6.07
N TYR A 9 -4.80 -8.51 -4.86
CA TYR A 9 -5.80 -9.44 -4.36
C TYR A 9 -7.15 -8.79 -4.23
N LEU A 10 -7.18 -7.57 -3.72
CA LEU A 10 -8.43 -6.84 -3.57
C LEU A 10 -9.09 -6.62 -4.93
N HIS A 11 -8.30 -6.22 -5.91
CA HIS A 11 -8.82 -6.02 -7.26
C HIS A 11 -9.40 -7.31 -7.82
N LYS A 12 -8.72 -8.41 -7.59
CA LYS A 12 -9.16 -9.71 -8.06
C LYS A 12 -10.45 -10.15 -7.39
N ILE A 13 -10.57 -9.86 -6.11
CA ILE A 13 -11.79 -10.19 -5.36
C ILE A 13 -12.98 -9.43 -5.94
N PHE A 14 -12.84 -8.16 -6.22
CA PHE A 14 -13.91 -7.37 -6.80
C PHE A 14 -14.31 -7.90 -8.16
N TYR A 15 -13.34 -8.27 -8.95
CA TYR A 15 -13.60 -8.81 -10.29
C TYR A 15 -14.37 -10.13 -10.21
N SER A 16 -13.94 -11.02 -9.33
CA SER A 16 -14.61 -12.31 -9.16
C SER A 16 -16.03 -12.15 -8.66
N ALA A 17 -16.25 -11.19 -7.76
CA ALA A 17 -17.59 -10.96 -7.23
C ALA A 17 -18.54 -10.55 -8.34
N GLN A 18 -18.09 -9.75 -9.29
CA GLN A 18 -18.90 -9.35 -10.42
C GLN A 18 -19.29 -10.56 -11.28
N GLU A 19 -18.35 -11.46 -11.48
CA GLU A 19 -18.60 -12.62 -12.32
C GLU A 19 -19.63 -13.57 -11.73
N ILE A 20 -19.63 -13.74 -10.41
CA ILE A 20 -20.58 -14.66 -9.79
C ILE A 20 -21.86 -13.97 -9.37
N GLY A 21 -22.02 -12.70 -9.71
CA GLY A 21 -23.27 -12.00 -9.48
C GLY A 21 -23.49 -11.47 -8.09
N ILE A 22 -22.45 -11.39 -7.28
CA ILE A 22 -22.57 -10.80 -5.94
C ILE A 22 -22.67 -9.29 -6.10
N SER A 23 -23.64 -8.70 -5.43
CA SER A 23 -23.83 -7.27 -5.51
C SER A 23 -22.71 -6.54 -4.77
N ARG A 24 -22.53 -5.27 -5.14
CA ARG A 24 -21.52 -4.45 -4.49
C ARG A 24 -21.81 -4.32 -3.00
N SER A 25 -23.10 -4.20 -2.64
CA SER A 25 -23.47 -4.09 -1.23
C SER A 25 -23.12 -5.33 -0.44
N GLN A 26 -23.32 -6.49 -1.05
CA GLN A 26 -22.97 -7.74 -0.38
C GLN A 26 -21.47 -7.87 -0.19
N LEU A 27 -20.71 -7.47 -1.20
CA LEU A 27 -19.26 -7.49 -1.12
C LEU A 27 -18.75 -6.55 -0.03
N GLN A 28 -19.35 -5.36 0.05
CA GLN A 28 -18.97 -4.40 1.07
C GLN A 28 -19.22 -4.96 2.48
N ARG A 29 -20.33 -5.62 2.67
CA ARG A 29 -20.64 -6.21 3.97
C ARG A 29 -19.66 -7.31 4.33
N LYS A 30 -19.32 -8.14 3.36
CA LYS A 30 -18.34 -9.20 3.58
C LYS A 30 -16.98 -8.64 3.95
N LEU A 31 -16.54 -7.62 3.23
CA LEU A 31 -15.26 -6.99 3.52
C LEU A 31 -15.22 -6.40 4.92
N LYS A 32 -16.30 -5.75 5.32
CA LYS A 32 -16.35 -5.16 6.66
C LYS A 32 -16.30 -6.23 7.74
N GLN A 33 -16.96 -7.35 7.50
CA GLN A 33 -16.94 -8.45 8.46
C GLN A 33 -15.55 -9.05 8.61
N LEU A 34 -14.83 -9.17 7.50
CA LEU A 34 -13.52 -9.81 7.51
C LEU A 34 -12.40 -8.88 7.96
N THR A 35 -12.48 -7.60 7.62
CA THR A 35 -11.41 -6.66 7.87
C THR A 35 -11.76 -5.58 8.88
N ASN A 36 -13.04 -5.48 9.23
CA ASN A 36 -13.56 -4.42 10.09
C ASN A 36 -13.35 -3.03 9.47
N GLN A 37 -13.29 -2.97 8.15
CA GLN A 37 -13.14 -1.72 7.41
C GLN A 37 -14.10 -1.72 6.23
N ASN A 38 -14.57 -0.51 5.83
CA ASN A 38 -15.33 -0.43 4.60
C ASN A 38 -14.34 -0.52 3.41
N PRO A 39 -14.85 -0.74 2.18
CA PRO A 39 -13.97 -0.92 1.02
C PRO A 39 -13.03 0.25 0.76
N SER A 40 -13.52 1.48 0.93
CA SER A 40 -12.67 2.65 0.71
C SER A 40 -11.48 2.69 1.66
N ASP A 41 -11.75 2.43 2.93
CA ASP A 41 -10.69 2.42 3.93
C ASP A 41 -9.72 1.29 3.69
N TYR A 42 -10.25 0.14 3.31
CA TYR A 42 -9.40 -1.02 3.05
C TYR A 42 -8.48 -0.77 1.85
N ILE A 43 -9.01 -0.18 0.80
CA ILE A 43 -8.21 0.16 -0.38
C ILE A 43 -7.13 1.16 0.01
N LYS A 44 -7.50 2.19 0.77
CA LYS A 44 -6.54 3.21 1.18
C LYS A 44 -5.43 2.60 2.02
N THR A 45 -5.79 1.78 3.00
CA THR A 45 -4.81 1.13 3.86
C THR A 45 -3.88 0.23 3.06
N THR A 46 -4.44 -0.53 2.11
CA THR A 46 -3.67 -1.42 1.27
C THR A 46 -2.68 -0.64 0.42
N ARG A 47 -3.12 0.49 -0.13
CA ARG A 47 -2.23 1.33 -0.92
C ARG A 47 -1.10 1.88 -0.07
N LEU A 48 -1.40 2.27 1.16
CA LEU A 48 -0.36 2.80 2.05
C LEU A 48 0.65 1.74 2.42
N ARG A 49 0.20 0.52 2.65
CA ARG A 49 1.12 -0.58 2.95
C ARG A 49 1.99 -0.91 1.75
N HIS A 50 1.41 -0.90 0.57
CA HIS A 50 2.18 -1.12 -0.65
C HIS A 50 3.21 0.00 -0.82
N ALA A 51 2.81 1.24 -0.53
CA ALA A 51 3.72 2.37 -0.62
C ALA A 51 4.89 2.21 0.35
N ALA A 52 4.60 1.78 1.57
CA ALA A 52 5.65 1.58 2.56
C ALA A 52 6.67 0.56 2.08
N TRP A 53 6.19 -0.52 1.48
CA TRP A 53 7.08 -1.54 0.93
C TRP A 53 7.94 -0.97 -0.18
N LEU A 54 7.33 -0.21 -1.09
CA LEU A 54 8.08 0.39 -2.20
C LEU A 54 9.13 1.38 -1.69
N LEU A 55 8.78 2.15 -0.68
CA LEU A 55 9.71 3.12 -0.11
C LEU A 55 10.90 2.43 0.55
N SER A 56 10.69 1.26 1.11
CA SER A 56 11.74 0.58 1.86
C SER A 56 12.64 -0.29 1.01
N CYS A 57 12.15 -0.86 -0.08
CA CYS A 57 12.95 -1.82 -0.82
C CYS A 57 13.16 -1.49 -2.30
N LYS A 58 12.52 -0.46 -2.81
CA LYS A 58 12.73 -0.05 -4.20
C LYS A 58 13.41 1.31 -4.24
N ASN A 59 14.15 1.54 -5.28
CA ASN A 59 14.86 2.82 -5.43
C ASN A 59 13.98 3.82 -6.16
N LEU A 60 12.86 4.16 -5.52
CA LEU A 60 11.89 5.09 -6.10
C LEU A 60 11.78 6.33 -5.24
N SER A 61 11.45 7.44 -5.86
CA SER A 61 11.19 8.67 -5.12
C SER A 61 9.81 8.63 -4.50
N VAL A 62 9.56 9.53 -3.56
CA VAL A 62 8.24 9.63 -2.93
C VAL A 62 7.16 9.90 -3.97
N SER A 63 7.44 10.76 -4.94
CA SER A 63 6.49 11.05 -6.01
C SER A 63 6.17 9.81 -6.82
N GLU A 64 7.20 9.06 -7.18
CA GLU A 64 6.99 7.84 -7.96
C GLU A 64 6.17 6.82 -7.21
N VAL A 65 6.40 6.68 -5.91
CA VAL A 65 5.63 5.77 -5.08
C VAL A 65 4.17 6.21 -4.99
N SER A 66 3.96 7.53 -4.86
CA SER A 66 2.60 8.07 -4.81
C SER A 66 1.81 7.69 -6.05
N TYR A 67 2.42 7.87 -7.21
CA TYR A 67 1.76 7.51 -8.47
C TYR A 67 1.57 6.01 -8.60
N ALA A 68 2.59 5.25 -8.25
CA ALA A 68 2.54 3.80 -8.40
C ALA A 68 1.45 3.16 -7.56
N THR A 69 1.12 3.78 -6.44
CA THR A 69 0.11 3.23 -5.53
C THR A 69 -1.27 3.81 -5.76
N GLY A 70 -1.42 4.69 -6.76
CA GLY A 70 -2.74 5.13 -7.17
C GLY A 70 -3.31 6.34 -6.44
N PHE A 71 -2.48 7.09 -5.76
CA PHE A 71 -2.94 8.32 -5.13
C PHE A 71 -3.06 9.43 -6.15
N SER A 72 -4.09 10.25 -6.00
CA SER A 72 -4.37 11.30 -6.97
C SER A 72 -3.43 12.50 -6.86
N SER A 73 -2.85 12.72 -5.70
CA SER A 73 -1.91 13.82 -5.51
C SER A 73 -0.87 13.44 -4.48
N LEU A 74 0.28 14.07 -4.60
CA LEU A 74 1.37 13.85 -3.65
C LEU A 74 0.98 14.33 -2.25
N SER A 75 0.28 15.44 -2.18
CA SER A 75 -0.18 15.96 -0.90
C SER A 75 -1.11 15.00 -0.18
N HIS A 76 -2.05 14.44 -0.92
CA HIS A 76 -2.99 13.48 -0.37
C HIS A 76 -2.24 12.23 0.14
N PHE A 77 -1.30 11.77 -0.66
CA PHE A 77 -0.50 10.63 -0.28
C PHE A 77 0.30 10.90 1.00
N SER A 78 0.99 12.02 1.04
CA SER A 78 1.84 12.38 2.18
C SER A 78 1.04 12.49 3.47
N ASN A 79 -0.10 13.17 3.39
CA ASN A 79 -0.96 13.34 4.55
C ASN A 79 -1.51 12.01 5.04
N SER A 80 -1.96 11.18 4.12
CA SER A 80 -2.51 9.87 4.47
C SER A 80 -1.45 8.96 5.06
N PHE A 81 -0.26 8.98 4.48
CA PHE A 81 0.84 8.16 4.96
C PHE A 81 1.25 8.57 6.37
N LYS A 82 1.37 9.86 6.59
CA LYS A 82 1.76 10.37 7.90
C LYS A 82 0.72 10.02 8.95
N GLU A 83 -0.54 10.10 8.59
CA GLU A 83 -1.62 9.77 9.50
C GLU A 83 -1.60 8.29 9.87
N PHE A 84 -1.30 7.45 8.91
CA PHE A 84 -1.32 6.01 9.13
C PHE A 84 -0.06 5.50 9.84
N TYR A 85 1.10 5.98 9.45
CA TYR A 85 2.37 5.49 9.97
C TYR A 85 3.01 6.39 11.02
N GLY A 86 2.49 7.59 11.21
CA GLY A 86 3.03 8.50 12.21
C GLY A 86 4.26 9.25 11.76
N MET A 87 4.67 9.12 10.51
CA MET A 87 5.80 9.86 9.97
C MET A 87 5.61 10.07 8.48
N SER A 88 6.31 11.07 7.93
CA SER A 88 6.20 11.37 6.51
C SER A 88 6.81 10.26 5.66
N PRO A 89 6.39 10.15 4.39
CA PRO A 89 7.00 9.15 3.50
C PRO A 89 8.50 9.33 3.36
N SER A 90 8.97 10.56 3.29
CA SER A 90 10.41 10.83 3.19
C SER A 90 11.16 10.31 4.40
N HIS A 91 10.62 10.56 5.57
CA HIS A 91 11.24 10.11 6.81
C HIS A 91 11.26 8.59 6.89
N TYR A 92 10.15 7.97 6.53
CA TYR A 92 10.04 6.51 6.51
C TYR A 92 11.10 5.92 5.57
N MET A 93 11.22 6.50 4.39
CA MET A 93 12.19 6.05 3.40
C MET A 93 13.62 6.16 3.91
N GLU A 94 13.90 7.28 4.56
CA GLU A 94 15.23 7.53 5.09
C GLU A 94 15.63 6.51 6.14
N ILE A 95 14.73 6.25 7.07
CA ILE A 95 14.99 5.31 8.15
C ILE A 95 15.19 3.89 7.60
N HIS A 96 14.30 3.46 6.72
CA HIS A 96 14.33 2.08 6.27
C HIS A 96 15.44 1.80 5.28
N ARG A 97 15.80 2.77 4.45
CA ARG A 97 16.91 2.59 3.53
C ARG A 97 18.24 2.63 4.27
N SER A 98 18.32 3.46 5.27
CA SER A 98 19.50 3.53 6.11
C SER A 98 19.73 2.20 6.84
N ASN A 99 18.67 1.65 7.41
CA ASN A 99 18.78 0.37 8.10
C ASN A 99 19.16 -0.75 7.15
N ARG A 100 18.60 -0.73 5.95
CA ARG A 100 18.92 -1.76 4.96
C ARG A 100 20.38 -1.67 4.53
N ASP A 101 20.87 -0.47 4.36
CA ASP A 101 22.27 -0.28 3.98
C ASP A 101 23.20 -0.74 5.09
N SER A 102 22.81 -0.49 6.33
CA SER A 102 23.60 -0.95 7.47
C SER A 102 23.68 -2.45 7.57
N GLU A 103 22.64 -3.11 7.13
CA GLU A 103 22.59 -4.57 7.19
C GLU A 103 23.31 -5.25 6.05
N LYS A 104 23.70 -4.51 5.06
CA LYS A 104 24.40 -5.09 3.92
C LYS A 104 25.76 -5.63 4.34
N PRO A 105 26.10 -6.83 3.91
CA PRO A 105 27.43 -7.37 4.21
C PRO A 105 28.50 -6.52 3.56
N LYS A 106 29.54 -6.25 4.29
CA LYS A 106 30.62 -5.41 3.76
C LYS A 106 31.47 -6.13 2.74
N THR A 107 31.37 -7.42 2.72
CA THR A 107 32.12 -8.22 1.76
C THR A 107 31.49 -8.20 0.39
N GLU A 108 30.39 -7.57 0.26
CA GLU A 108 29.67 -7.49 -0.99
C GLU A 108 30.25 -6.52 -1.96
N LYS A 109 31.35 -6.21 -1.98
CA LYS A 109 31.91 -5.20 -2.86
C LYS A 109 31.93 -5.55 -4.29
#